data_acaa91c0f8155459a25e2fcd7704c76c
#
_entry.id   acaa91c0f8155459a25e2fcd7704c76c
#
_cell.length_a   1.000
_cell.length_b   1.000
_cell.length_c   1.000
_cell.angle_alpha   90.00
_cell.angle_beta   90.00
_cell.angle_gamma   90.00
#
_symmetry.space_group_name_H-M   'P 1'
#
loop_
_entity.id
_entity.type
_entity.pdbx_description
1 polymer ?
#
loop_
_entity_poly.entity_id
_entity_poly.type
_entity_poly.pdbx_seq_one_letter_code
_entity_poly.pdbx_strand_id
1 'polypeptide(L)'
;MNDTRTESDPGAAPGAGRSRASPRPRQSAAARLAAFYETLTPASLATLDRFYAADARFKDPFNEVSGTAAIRRIFAHMFATTEAPRFVVTERIEQGEQAMLGWAFHFALRGRQFVVRGVTHLRFDADGRVVLHRDYWDAAEELYEKLPLVGSLVRWLKRRANS
;
A
#
# COMPACT_ATOMS: atom_id res chain seq x y z
N MET A 1 -26.98 54.87 63.64
CA MET A 1 -26.93 53.66 64.48
C MET A 1 -27.03 52.49 63.54
N ASN A 2 -26.07 51.61 63.69
CA ASN A 2 -25.85 50.29 63.05
C ASN A 2 -25.32 50.25 61.63
N ASP A 3 -24.10 50.12 61.70
CA ASP A 3 -23.06 49.61 60.83
C ASP A 3 -23.26 48.10 60.62
N THR A 4 -23.26 47.59 59.42
CA THR A 4 -23.06 46.17 59.14
C THR A 4 -22.20 46.05 57.87
N ARG A 5 -20.97 45.79 58.16
CA ARG A 5 -19.88 45.43 57.28
C ARG A 5 -20.18 44.10 56.60
N THR A 6 -20.21 44.05 55.28
CA THR A 6 -20.29 42.79 54.55
C THR A 6 -18.89 42.47 53.99
N GLU A 7 -18.41 41.35 54.50
CA GLU A 7 -17.12 40.77 54.21
C GLU A 7 -17.10 40.15 52.80
N SER A 8 -16.12 40.50 52.02
CA SER A 8 -15.92 39.97 50.69
C SER A 8 -15.09 38.69 50.77
N ASP A 9 -15.65 37.62 50.29
CA ASP A 9 -14.92 36.33 50.09
C ASP A 9 -14.20 36.35 48.73
N PRO A 10 -12.86 36.16 48.66
CA PRO A 10 -12.12 36.00 47.45
C PRO A 10 -11.74 34.54 47.26
N GLY A 11 -12.21 33.90 46.24
CA GLY A 11 -11.48 32.71 45.87
C GLY A 11 -12.24 31.56 45.23
N ALA A 12 -12.46 31.65 43.96
CA ALA A 12 -12.60 30.44 43.14
C ALA A 12 -11.71 30.55 41.90
N ALA A 13 -10.57 29.89 41.95
CA ALA A 13 -9.69 29.74 40.79
C ALA A 13 -10.38 28.92 39.71
N PRO A 14 -10.31 29.32 38.44
CA PRO A 14 -10.85 28.54 37.34
C PRO A 14 -10.01 27.27 37.14
N GLY A 15 -10.66 26.12 37.30
CA GLY A 15 -10.08 24.82 37.07
C GLY A 15 -9.46 24.70 35.72
N ALA A 16 -8.19 24.33 35.67
CA ALA A 16 -7.44 24.03 34.46
C ALA A 16 -8.16 22.93 33.67
N GLY A 17 -8.77 23.34 32.55
CA GLY A 17 -9.37 22.45 31.59
C GLY A 17 -8.29 21.51 31.05
N ARG A 18 -8.34 20.23 31.44
CA ARG A 18 -7.53 19.19 30.82
C ARG A 18 -7.93 19.10 29.36
N SER A 19 -7.09 19.62 28.49
CA SER A 19 -7.19 19.42 27.05
C SER A 19 -7.20 17.92 26.78
N ARG A 20 -8.38 17.40 26.42
CA ARG A 20 -8.48 16.01 25.91
C ARG A 20 -7.74 16.00 24.58
N ALA A 21 -6.57 15.41 24.59
CA ALA A 21 -5.86 15.09 23.34
C ALA A 21 -6.83 14.28 22.45
N SER A 22 -7.18 14.84 21.30
CA SER A 22 -7.99 14.14 20.30
C SER A 22 -7.30 12.83 19.94
N PRO A 23 -7.99 11.68 19.91
CA PRO A 23 -7.38 10.42 19.50
C PRO A 23 -6.82 10.59 18.11
N ARG A 24 -5.55 10.23 17.91
CA ARG A 24 -4.92 10.25 16.57
C ARG A 24 -5.81 9.43 15.62
N PRO A 25 -6.15 9.97 14.45
CA PRO A 25 -6.96 9.23 13.48
C PRO A 25 -6.33 7.88 13.22
N ARG A 26 -7.12 6.80 13.35
CA ARG A 26 -6.65 5.45 13.04
C ARG A 26 -6.23 5.42 11.57
N GLN A 27 -5.02 4.94 11.33
CA GLN A 27 -4.50 4.78 9.98
C GLN A 27 -5.44 3.87 9.17
N SER A 28 -5.81 4.27 7.94
CA SER A 28 -6.70 3.48 7.08
C SER A 28 -6.11 2.11 6.74
N ALA A 29 -6.93 1.16 6.29
CA ALA A 29 -6.48 -0.15 5.85
C ALA A 29 -5.49 -0.02 4.67
N ALA A 30 -5.79 0.84 3.72
CA ALA A 30 -4.91 1.11 2.59
C ALA A 30 -3.58 1.76 3.01
N ALA A 31 -3.59 2.67 3.98
CA ALA A 31 -2.35 3.27 4.50
C ALA A 31 -1.46 2.24 5.21
N ARG A 32 -2.06 1.33 5.99
CA ARG A 32 -1.30 0.24 6.64
C ARG A 32 -0.69 -0.72 5.63
N LEU A 33 -1.45 -1.06 4.58
CA LEU A 33 -0.98 -1.94 3.50
C LEU A 33 0.13 -1.28 2.68
N ALA A 34 0.00 0.01 2.34
CA ALA A 34 1.03 0.78 1.65
C ALA A 34 2.36 0.77 2.44
N ALA A 35 2.32 1.07 3.74
CA ALA A 35 3.48 1.00 4.61
C ALA A 35 4.09 -0.41 4.69
N PHE A 36 3.25 -1.46 4.68
CA PHE A 36 3.71 -2.85 4.63
C PHE A 36 4.48 -3.14 3.34
N TYR A 37 3.98 -2.69 2.17
CA TYR A 37 4.69 -2.89 0.90
C TYR A 37 6.02 -2.15 0.82
N GLU A 38 6.08 -0.91 1.32
CA GLU A 38 7.31 -0.12 1.33
C GLU A 38 8.41 -0.70 2.24
N THR A 39 7.99 -1.49 3.24
CA THR A 39 8.88 -2.16 4.19
C THR A 39 8.94 -3.68 4.00
N LEU A 40 8.48 -4.19 2.85
CA LEU A 40 8.36 -5.61 2.58
C LEU A 40 9.73 -6.29 2.55
N THR A 41 9.86 -7.40 3.29
CA THR A 41 11.04 -8.25 3.34
C THR A 41 10.61 -9.73 3.29
N PRO A 42 11.52 -10.67 2.98
CA PRO A 42 11.20 -12.10 3.07
C PRO A 42 10.64 -12.51 4.45
N ALA A 43 11.17 -11.94 5.53
CA ALA A 43 10.71 -12.23 6.90
C ALA A 43 9.29 -11.69 7.16
N SER A 44 8.96 -10.51 6.65
CA SER A 44 7.63 -9.89 6.85
C SER A 44 6.52 -10.63 6.12
N LEU A 45 6.82 -11.50 5.14
CA LEU A 45 5.83 -12.34 4.47
C LEU A 45 5.09 -13.29 5.42
N ALA A 46 5.68 -13.62 6.57
CA ALA A 46 5.02 -14.41 7.62
C ALA A 46 3.81 -13.70 8.22
N THR A 47 3.72 -12.37 8.10
CA THR A 47 2.63 -11.55 8.66
C THR A 47 1.56 -11.18 7.65
N LEU A 48 1.59 -11.74 6.44
CA LEU A 48 0.70 -11.38 5.33
C LEU A 48 -0.79 -11.58 5.69
N ASP A 49 -1.11 -12.55 6.51
CA ASP A 49 -2.44 -12.84 7.04
C ASP A 49 -3.04 -11.74 7.94
N ARG A 50 -2.23 -10.79 8.42
CA ARG A 50 -2.70 -9.58 9.08
C ARG A 50 -3.28 -8.56 8.12
N PHE A 51 -2.91 -8.63 6.86
CA PHE A 51 -3.29 -7.69 5.80
C PHE A 51 -4.29 -8.27 4.81
N TYR A 52 -4.27 -9.59 4.60
CA TYR A 52 -5.12 -10.28 3.63
C TYR A 52 -6.09 -11.22 4.32
N ALA A 53 -7.33 -11.25 3.83
CA ALA A 53 -8.30 -12.28 4.20
C ALA A 53 -7.81 -13.68 3.76
N ALA A 54 -8.25 -14.72 4.45
CA ALA A 54 -7.78 -16.09 4.19
C ALA A 54 -8.05 -16.56 2.76
N ASP A 55 -9.14 -16.09 2.15
CA ASP A 55 -9.60 -16.39 0.79
C ASP A 55 -9.36 -15.26 -0.21
N ALA A 56 -8.53 -14.27 0.13
CA ALA A 56 -8.24 -13.11 -0.70
C ALA A 56 -7.85 -13.51 -2.13
N ARG A 57 -8.38 -12.79 -3.09
CA ARG A 57 -8.03 -12.95 -4.51
C ARG A 57 -6.92 -11.99 -4.88
N PHE A 58 -5.92 -12.53 -5.57
CA PHE A 58 -4.81 -11.76 -6.12
C PHE A 58 -4.72 -11.98 -7.62
N LYS A 59 -4.55 -10.90 -8.37
CA LYS A 59 -4.30 -10.94 -9.81
C LYS A 59 -3.28 -9.90 -10.22
N ASP A 60 -2.29 -10.31 -11.00
CA ASP A 60 -1.39 -9.46 -11.75
C ASP A 60 -1.37 -9.91 -13.23
N PRO A 61 -0.57 -9.32 -14.14
CA PRO A 61 -0.48 -9.76 -15.54
C PRO A 61 -0.01 -11.20 -15.74
N PHE A 62 0.63 -11.83 -14.74
CA PHE A 62 1.21 -13.18 -14.84
C PHE A 62 0.52 -14.21 -13.96
N ASN A 63 -0.18 -13.76 -12.91
CA ASN A 63 -0.72 -14.64 -11.88
C ASN A 63 -2.20 -14.34 -11.60
N GLU A 64 -2.97 -15.39 -11.32
CA GLU A 64 -4.30 -15.28 -10.76
C GLU A 64 -4.47 -16.39 -9.72
N VAL A 65 -4.53 -16.02 -8.44
CA VAL A 65 -4.56 -16.97 -7.33
C VAL A 65 -5.53 -16.54 -6.24
N SER A 66 -5.88 -17.48 -5.36
CA SER A 66 -6.67 -17.21 -4.16
C SER A 66 -5.99 -17.79 -2.92
N GLY A 67 -6.18 -17.08 -1.81
CA GLY A 67 -5.66 -17.46 -0.49
C GLY A 67 -4.27 -16.91 -0.19
N THR A 68 -4.08 -16.54 1.09
CA THR A 68 -2.83 -15.91 1.58
C THR A 68 -1.59 -16.77 1.34
N ALA A 69 -1.70 -18.11 1.40
CA ALA A 69 -0.58 -19.00 1.13
C ALA A 69 -0.10 -18.93 -0.32
N ALA A 70 -1.02 -18.81 -1.28
CA ALA A 70 -0.68 -18.65 -2.70
C ALA A 70 -0.08 -17.26 -2.97
N ILE A 71 -0.65 -16.21 -2.41
CA ILE A 71 -0.13 -14.84 -2.50
C ILE A 71 1.29 -14.76 -1.91
N ARG A 72 1.52 -15.39 -0.75
CA ARG A 72 2.86 -15.45 -0.13
C ARG A 72 3.89 -16.09 -1.04
N ARG A 73 3.53 -17.16 -1.78
CA ARG A 73 4.44 -17.79 -2.74
C ARG A 73 4.85 -16.86 -3.88
N ILE A 74 3.93 -16.01 -4.38
CA ILE A 74 4.24 -15.01 -5.42
C ILE A 74 5.29 -14.04 -4.91
N PHE A 75 5.09 -13.44 -3.74
CA PHE A 75 6.07 -12.52 -3.15
C PHE A 75 7.40 -13.20 -2.80
N ALA A 76 7.35 -14.43 -2.30
CA ALA A 76 8.56 -15.22 -2.03
C ALA A 76 9.36 -15.48 -3.33
N HIS A 77 8.66 -15.82 -4.43
CA HIS A 77 9.28 -15.99 -5.74
C HIS A 77 9.91 -14.69 -6.26
N MET A 78 9.22 -13.55 -6.09
CA MET A 78 9.77 -12.23 -6.41
C MET A 78 11.12 -12.00 -5.70
N PHE A 79 11.19 -12.23 -4.39
CA PHE A 79 12.44 -12.09 -3.63
C PHE A 79 13.53 -13.06 -4.06
N ALA A 80 13.15 -14.27 -4.49
CA ALA A 80 14.10 -15.29 -4.94
C ALA A 80 14.68 -15.00 -6.34
N THR A 81 13.95 -14.26 -7.17
CA THR A 81 14.29 -14.06 -8.58
C THR A 81 14.75 -12.65 -8.94
N THR A 82 14.62 -11.69 -8.02
CA THR A 82 15.06 -10.31 -8.20
C THR A 82 16.07 -9.89 -7.15
N GLU A 83 16.91 -8.93 -7.49
CA GLU A 83 17.92 -8.35 -6.62
C GLU A 83 17.39 -7.03 -6.04
N ALA A 84 17.48 -6.83 -4.73
CA ALA A 84 17.07 -5.62 -3.99
C ALA A 84 15.67 -5.10 -4.37
N PRO A 85 14.62 -5.96 -4.38
CA PRO A 85 13.27 -5.52 -4.73
C PRO A 85 12.74 -4.54 -3.69
N ARG A 86 12.12 -3.44 -4.17
CA ARG A 86 11.58 -2.37 -3.33
C ARG A 86 10.37 -1.73 -3.97
N PHE A 87 9.28 -1.62 -3.23
CA PHE A 87 8.12 -0.84 -3.60
C PHE A 87 8.21 0.60 -3.07
N VAL A 88 7.75 1.54 -3.86
CA VAL A 88 7.50 2.93 -3.47
C VAL A 88 6.06 3.23 -3.83
N VAL A 89 5.22 3.54 -2.85
CA VAL A 89 3.83 3.94 -3.10
C VAL A 89 3.83 5.44 -3.42
N THR A 90 3.44 5.79 -4.63
CA THR A 90 3.46 7.16 -5.14
C THR A 90 2.16 7.89 -4.90
N GLU A 91 1.04 7.16 -4.93
CA GLU A 91 -0.29 7.72 -4.78
C GLU A 91 -1.21 6.75 -4.02
N ARG A 92 -2.18 7.32 -3.31
CA ARG A 92 -3.23 6.56 -2.63
C ARG A 92 -4.56 7.30 -2.74
N ILE A 93 -5.54 6.65 -3.36
CA ILE A 93 -6.91 7.13 -3.47
C ILE A 93 -7.79 6.12 -2.73
N GLU A 94 -8.62 6.59 -1.81
CA GLU A 94 -9.47 5.75 -0.97
C GLU A 94 -10.93 6.17 -1.08
N GLN A 95 -11.82 5.20 -1.22
CA GLN A 95 -13.27 5.43 -1.22
C GLN A 95 -14.00 4.25 -0.56
N GLY A 96 -14.52 4.46 0.64
CA GLY A 96 -15.17 3.39 1.41
C GLY A 96 -14.22 2.22 1.68
N GLU A 97 -14.62 1.02 1.28
CA GLU A 97 -13.84 -0.21 1.41
C GLU A 97 -12.92 -0.49 0.20
N GLN A 98 -12.65 0.51 -0.61
CA GLN A 98 -11.81 0.37 -1.80
C GLN A 98 -10.66 1.37 -1.78
N ALA A 99 -9.56 0.99 -2.41
CA ALA A 99 -8.44 1.89 -2.66
C ALA A 99 -7.75 1.60 -3.99
N MET A 100 -7.13 2.65 -4.54
CA MET A 100 -6.17 2.55 -5.62
C MET A 100 -4.81 2.99 -5.08
N LEU A 101 -3.79 2.16 -5.26
CA LEU A 101 -2.41 2.49 -4.92
C LEU A 101 -1.59 2.60 -6.20
N GLY A 102 -1.12 3.80 -6.53
CA GLY A 102 -0.07 3.98 -7.53
C GLY A 102 1.28 3.63 -6.92
N TRP A 103 2.13 2.91 -7.66
CA TRP A 103 3.43 2.46 -7.15
C TRP A 103 4.50 2.37 -8.24
N ALA A 104 5.75 2.44 -7.78
CA ALA A 104 6.94 2.08 -8.53
C ALA A 104 7.63 0.89 -7.84
N PHE A 105 7.85 -0.19 -8.57
CA PHE A 105 8.59 -1.36 -8.13
C PHE A 105 9.99 -1.33 -8.73
N HIS A 106 10.98 -1.17 -7.88
CA HIS A 106 12.40 -1.13 -8.23
C HIS A 106 13.04 -2.48 -7.93
N PHE A 107 13.82 -3.00 -8.85
CA PHE A 107 14.58 -4.24 -8.66
C PHE A 107 15.75 -4.32 -9.65
N ALA A 108 16.66 -5.27 -9.44
CA ALA A 108 17.67 -5.59 -10.44
C ALA A 108 17.57 -7.05 -10.88
N LEU A 109 17.99 -7.31 -12.11
CA LEU A 109 18.16 -8.65 -12.70
C LEU A 109 19.54 -8.69 -13.34
N ARG A 110 20.40 -9.60 -12.88
CA ARG A 110 21.78 -9.75 -13.39
C ARG A 110 22.52 -8.41 -13.42
N GLY A 111 22.41 -7.64 -12.34
CA GLY A 111 23.03 -6.34 -12.19
C GLY A 111 22.39 -5.19 -12.97
N ARG A 112 21.37 -5.42 -13.82
CA ARG A 112 20.62 -4.35 -14.50
C ARG A 112 19.45 -3.89 -13.67
N GLN A 113 19.33 -2.56 -13.52
CA GLN A 113 18.23 -1.93 -12.79
C GLN A 113 16.97 -1.85 -13.66
N PHE A 114 15.83 -2.14 -13.05
CA PHE A 114 14.51 -2.02 -13.63
C PHE A 114 13.59 -1.22 -12.70
N VAL A 115 12.65 -0.53 -13.30
CA VAL A 115 11.54 0.12 -12.59
C VAL A 115 10.28 -0.23 -13.36
N VAL A 116 9.32 -0.84 -12.67
CA VAL A 116 7.97 -1.11 -13.17
C VAL A 116 7.02 -0.19 -12.44
N ARG A 117 6.12 0.48 -13.17
CA ARG A 117 5.08 1.34 -12.59
C ARG A 117 3.73 0.70 -12.81
N GLY A 118 2.86 0.84 -11.81
CA GLY A 118 1.55 0.27 -11.90
C GLY A 118 0.59 0.86 -10.86
N VAL A 119 -0.61 0.33 -10.90
CA VAL A 119 -1.68 0.67 -9.96
C VAL A 119 -2.29 -0.62 -9.44
N THR A 120 -2.49 -0.71 -8.14
CA THR A 120 -3.23 -1.80 -7.51
C THR A 120 -4.63 -1.33 -7.15
N HIS A 121 -5.65 -2.05 -7.62
CA HIS A 121 -7.01 -1.94 -7.10
C HIS A 121 -7.17 -2.89 -5.91
N LEU A 122 -7.61 -2.35 -4.78
CA LEU A 122 -7.83 -3.06 -3.52
C LEU A 122 -9.30 -2.98 -3.12
N ARG A 123 -9.81 -4.10 -2.54
CA ARG A 123 -11.04 -4.10 -1.75
C ARG A 123 -10.74 -4.73 -0.40
N PHE A 124 -11.35 -4.18 0.64
CA PHE A 124 -11.17 -4.61 2.02
C PHE A 124 -12.45 -5.18 2.60
N ASP A 125 -12.32 -6.10 3.55
CA ASP A 125 -13.41 -6.52 4.42
C ASP A 125 -13.64 -5.51 5.55
N ALA A 126 -14.67 -5.76 6.39
CA ALA A 126 -14.99 -4.91 7.53
C ALA A 126 -13.87 -4.84 8.59
N ASP A 127 -12.98 -5.84 8.62
CA ASP A 127 -11.80 -5.87 9.50
C ASP A 127 -10.61 -5.11 8.91
N GLY A 128 -10.76 -4.60 7.68
CA GLY A 128 -9.72 -3.88 6.95
C GLY A 128 -8.63 -4.80 6.40
N ARG A 129 -8.98 -6.07 6.08
CA ARG A 129 -8.11 -7.00 5.36
C ARG A 129 -8.49 -7.02 3.88
N VAL A 130 -7.49 -7.18 3.02
CA VAL A 130 -7.67 -7.25 1.57
C VAL A 130 -8.43 -8.53 1.20
N VAL A 131 -9.54 -8.39 0.48
CA VAL A 131 -10.30 -9.49 -0.15
C VAL A 131 -10.07 -9.55 -1.65
N LEU A 132 -9.70 -8.42 -2.26
CA LEU A 132 -9.30 -8.32 -3.67
C LEU A 132 -8.04 -7.47 -3.79
N HIS A 133 -7.05 -7.99 -4.49
CA HIS A 133 -5.85 -7.30 -4.92
C HIS A 133 -5.68 -7.52 -6.42
N ARG A 134 -5.76 -6.48 -7.20
CA ARG A 134 -5.55 -6.56 -8.64
C ARG A 134 -4.58 -5.49 -9.13
N ASP A 135 -3.45 -5.95 -9.65
CA ASP A 135 -2.44 -5.09 -10.24
C ASP A 135 -2.74 -4.84 -11.71
N TYR A 136 -2.54 -3.59 -12.11
CA TYR A 136 -2.60 -3.13 -13.49
C TYR A 136 -1.28 -2.46 -13.84
N TRP A 137 -0.52 -3.06 -14.72
CA TRP A 137 0.69 -2.51 -15.30
C TRP A 137 0.94 -3.12 -16.67
N ASP A 138 1.58 -2.36 -17.56
CA ASP A 138 1.86 -2.82 -18.91
C ASP A 138 3.16 -3.62 -18.93
N ALA A 139 3.04 -4.95 -18.96
CA ALA A 139 4.20 -5.84 -19.01
C ALA A 139 5.01 -5.65 -20.30
N ALA A 140 4.39 -5.21 -21.40
CA ALA A 140 5.09 -4.97 -22.65
C ALA A 140 5.99 -3.73 -22.56
N GLU A 141 5.47 -2.62 -22.03
CA GLU A 141 6.23 -1.38 -21.86
C GLU A 141 7.23 -1.48 -20.71
N GLU A 142 6.76 -1.94 -19.56
CA GLU A 142 7.54 -1.86 -18.32
C GLU A 142 8.61 -2.96 -18.20
N LEU A 143 8.43 -4.09 -18.88
CA LEU A 143 9.38 -5.21 -18.81
C LEU A 143 9.92 -5.61 -20.18
N TYR A 144 9.06 -5.99 -21.15
CA TYR A 144 9.51 -6.64 -22.37
C TYR A 144 10.29 -5.70 -23.29
N GLU A 145 9.93 -4.41 -23.36
CA GLU A 145 10.68 -3.44 -24.14
C GLU A 145 12.11 -3.18 -23.63
N LYS A 146 12.31 -3.44 -22.32
CA LYS A 146 13.61 -3.26 -21.65
C LYS A 146 14.54 -4.47 -21.84
N LEU A 147 14.01 -5.61 -22.36
CA LEU A 147 14.80 -6.79 -22.67
C LEU A 147 15.37 -6.70 -24.09
N PRO A 148 16.65 -7.05 -24.31
CA PRO A 148 17.34 -6.75 -25.58
C PRO A 148 16.73 -7.42 -26.83
N LEU A 149 16.24 -8.64 -26.75
CA LEU A 149 15.65 -9.37 -27.87
C LEU A 149 14.14 -9.14 -28.00
N VAL A 150 13.41 -9.27 -26.91
CA VAL A 150 11.95 -9.13 -26.87
C VAL A 150 11.55 -7.67 -27.07
N GLY A 151 12.29 -6.74 -26.49
CA GLY A 151 12.04 -5.31 -26.60
C GLY A 151 12.07 -4.78 -28.04
N SER A 152 12.91 -5.31 -28.92
CA SER A 152 12.91 -4.91 -30.34
C SER A 152 11.66 -5.35 -31.08
N LEU A 153 11.15 -6.55 -30.81
CA LEU A 153 9.91 -7.06 -31.39
C LEU A 153 8.70 -6.26 -30.90
N VAL A 154 8.60 -6.00 -29.59
CA VAL A 154 7.48 -5.22 -29.01
C VAL A 154 7.48 -3.80 -29.56
N ARG A 155 8.63 -3.12 -29.63
CA ARG A 155 8.73 -1.78 -30.25
C ARG A 155 8.35 -1.78 -31.72
N TRP A 156 8.69 -2.83 -32.47
CA TRP A 156 8.29 -2.98 -33.86
C TRP A 156 6.78 -3.14 -34.02
N LEU A 157 6.13 -3.99 -33.17
CA LEU A 157 4.68 -4.18 -33.15
C LEU A 157 3.94 -2.87 -32.80
N LYS A 158 4.40 -2.13 -31.77
CA LYS A 158 3.81 -0.82 -31.40
C LYS A 158 3.91 0.19 -32.57
N ARG A 159 5.02 0.25 -33.28
CA ARG A 159 5.15 1.14 -34.45
C ARG A 159 4.15 0.80 -35.56
N ARG A 160 3.87 -0.48 -35.77
CA ARG A 160 2.89 -0.90 -36.77
C ARG A 160 1.44 -0.67 -36.36
N ALA A 161 1.12 -0.73 -35.06
CA ALA A 161 -0.21 -0.47 -34.56
C ALA A 161 -0.57 1.03 -34.54
N ASN A 162 0.43 1.92 -34.57
CA ASN A 162 0.24 3.39 -34.57
C ASN A 162 0.34 4.00 -36.00
N SER A 163 0.42 3.18 -37.04
CA SER A 163 0.38 3.56 -38.45
C SER A 163 -0.99 3.32 -39.03
#